data_20d79cf9d64f199aefe5b80d375d8e65
#
_entry.id   20d79cf9d64f199aefe5b80d375d8e65
#
_cell.length_a   1.000
_cell.length_b   1.000
_cell.length_c   1.000
_cell.angle_alpha   90.00
_cell.angle_beta   90.00
_cell.angle_gamma   90.00
#
_symmetry.space_group_name_H-M   'P 1'
#
loop_
_entity.id
_entity.type
_entity.pdbx_description
1 polymer ?
#
loop_
_entity_poly.entity_id
_entity_poly.type
_entity_poly.pdbx_seq_one_letter_code
_entity_poly.pdbx_strand_id
1 'polypeptide(L)'
;MNNTKQKKRITQADLNPYRYSDSNKRYYTMDYFLRKKFGGKVCKIPLDGGFTCPNRDGTKGVGGCTFCSDRGSGDFAACGSITEQITKGAEMMRRKWKDAMIIPYFQAFTSTYAPLNILKKRYEEALAYPDISGLCIATRADCITDECAEYLRELSKHTFLMVELGLQTTNDETAAHLNRGHTFEEFKKGYEKIKDLFVCVHIINGLPGESKEDMLKTAREVAELKPAAVKIHLLHILKGTALAEEYEAGGFEAMTLTDYVETVCDQLEILPEDTVIERLTGDGAEASLIAPEWSKKKLVVQNEIDKELLRRGSHQGAEPALPNEAPASGESDGQTPTVASGTVR
;
A
#
# COMPACT_ATOMS: atom_id res chain seq x y z
N MET A 1 26.41 15.76 50.70
CA MET A 1 26.31 15.02 49.42
C MET A 1 24.84 14.76 49.14
N ASN A 2 24.20 15.69 48.38
CA ASN A 2 22.79 15.58 48.04
C ASN A 2 22.68 14.78 46.73
N ASN A 3 22.30 13.52 46.84
CA ASN A 3 22.06 12.65 45.73
C ASN A 3 20.61 12.81 45.25
N THR A 4 20.33 13.89 44.51
CA THR A 4 19.05 14.11 43.87
C THR A 4 18.96 13.17 42.65
N LYS A 5 18.48 11.95 42.85
CA LYS A 5 18.07 11.07 41.74
C LYS A 5 16.99 11.82 40.96
N GLN A 6 17.38 12.39 39.80
CA GLN A 6 16.41 12.87 38.81
C GLN A 6 15.48 11.73 38.48
N LYS A 7 14.22 11.78 38.92
CA LYS A 7 13.17 10.86 38.45
C LYS A 7 13.01 11.08 36.97
N LYS A 8 13.50 10.15 36.18
CA LYS A 8 13.29 10.12 34.72
C LYS A 8 11.76 10.24 34.47
N ARG A 9 11.35 11.29 33.77
CA ARG A 9 9.94 11.52 33.46
C ARG A 9 9.54 10.42 32.48
N ILE A 10 8.65 9.52 32.87
CA ILE A 10 8.10 8.48 32.00
C ILE A 10 7.38 9.17 30.84
N THR A 11 7.82 8.91 29.63
CA THR A 11 7.20 9.43 28.40
C THR A 11 6.13 8.46 27.90
N GLN A 12 5.25 8.90 27.01
CA GLN A 12 4.31 7.98 26.36
C GLN A 12 5.02 6.87 25.55
N ALA A 13 6.20 7.15 25.00
CA ALA A 13 7.03 6.14 24.35
C ALA A 13 7.50 5.04 25.33
N ASP A 14 7.81 5.40 26.59
CA ASP A 14 8.20 4.42 27.61
C ASP A 14 7.04 3.50 28.03
N LEU A 15 5.80 3.89 27.73
CA LEU A 15 4.57 3.10 28.00
C LEU A 15 4.06 2.36 26.77
N ASN A 16 4.68 2.53 25.61
CA ASN A 16 4.28 1.85 24.38
C ASN A 16 4.81 0.42 24.37
N PRO A 17 3.95 -0.61 24.40
CA PRO A 17 4.38 -2.00 24.38
C PRO A 17 4.89 -2.47 23.01
N TYR A 18 4.70 -1.67 21.97
CA TYR A 18 5.01 -2.05 20.60
C TYR A 18 6.51 -1.90 20.30
N ARG A 19 7.15 -3.00 19.92
CA ARG A 19 8.62 -3.10 19.78
C ARG A 19 9.22 -2.34 18.60
N TYR A 20 8.45 -2.12 17.52
CA TYR A 20 8.92 -1.43 16.31
C TYR A 20 8.57 0.05 16.31
N SER A 21 8.73 0.71 17.48
CA SER A 21 8.47 2.13 17.63
C SER A 21 9.41 2.76 18.65
N ASP A 22 9.75 4.03 18.43
CA ASP A 22 10.46 4.90 19.36
C ASP A 22 9.63 6.13 19.73
N SER A 23 8.31 6.06 19.53
CA SER A 23 7.35 7.14 19.71
C SER A 23 6.03 6.61 20.31
N ASN A 24 4.96 7.39 20.23
CA ASN A 24 3.61 6.97 20.59
C ASN A 24 2.92 6.06 19.55
N LYS A 25 3.55 5.81 18.39
CA LYS A 25 2.98 4.97 17.33
C LYS A 25 2.94 3.52 17.78
N ARG A 26 1.78 2.90 17.67
CA ARG A 26 1.52 1.51 18.01
C ARG A 26 1.49 0.60 16.77
N TYR A 27 2.23 1.00 15.74
CA TYR A 27 2.40 0.30 14.48
C TYR A 27 3.77 0.62 13.86
N TYR A 28 4.27 -0.27 13.01
CA TYR A 28 5.60 -0.18 12.39
C TYR A 28 5.61 0.84 11.26
N THR A 29 5.95 2.08 11.57
CA THR A 29 5.94 3.14 10.57
C THR A 29 7.09 3.03 9.58
N MET A 30 6.87 3.39 8.31
CA MET A 30 7.91 3.52 7.29
C MET A 30 9.02 4.50 7.73
N ASP A 31 8.67 5.59 8.43
CA ASP A 31 9.67 6.52 8.95
C ASP A 31 10.64 5.86 9.95
N TYR A 32 10.11 5.06 10.88
CA TYR A 32 10.94 4.32 11.82
C TYR A 32 11.83 3.29 11.09
N PHE A 33 11.24 2.51 10.17
CA PHE A 33 11.98 1.54 9.36
C PHE A 33 13.14 2.19 8.60
N LEU A 34 12.88 3.26 7.84
CA LEU A 34 13.88 3.94 7.04
C LEU A 34 14.95 4.61 7.90
N ARG A 35 14.57 5.23 9.03
CA ARG A 35 15.54 5.81 9.96
C ARG A 35 16.47 4.76 10.57
N LYS A 36 15.94 3.57 10.90
CA LYS A 36 16.76 2.45 11.40
C LYS A 36 17.67 1.90 10.31
N LYS A 37 17.19 1.81 9.08
CA LYS A 37 17.96 1.28 7.96
C LYS A 37 19.08 2.21 7.50
N PHE A 38 18.81 3.51 7.41
CA PHE A 38 19.73 4.50 6.81
C PHE A 38 20.41 5.43 7.84
N GLY A 39 20.00 5.38 9.08
CA GLY A 39 20.59 6.20 10.15
C GLY A 39 20.06 7.64 10.22
N GLY A 40 19.07 8.02 9.41
CA GLY A 40 18.55 9.39 9.37
C GLY A 40 17.21 9.51 8.65
N LYS A 41 16.73 10.74 8.51
CA LYS A 41 15.49 11.04 7.80
C LYS A 41 15.62 10.72 6.32
N VAL A 42 14.64 10.02 5.77
CA VAL A 42 14.54 9.69 4.34
C VAL A 42 13.25 10.28 3.77
N CYS A 43 13.31 10.85 2.59
CA CYS A 43 12.17 11.40 1.87
C CYS A 43 12.03 10.76 0.49
N LYS A 44 10.82 10.32 0.15
CA LYS A 44 10.48 9.89 -1.22
C LYS A 44 10.16 11.14 -2.06
N ILE A 45 10.71 11.20 -3.27
CA ILE A 45 10.43 12.26 -4.25
C ILE A 45 9.63 11.66 -5.39
N PRO A 46 8.35 12.08 -5.57
CA PRO A 46 7.50 11.56 -6.62
C PRO A 46 8.01 11.99 -8.00
N LEU A 47 8.07 11.02 -8.91
CA LEU A 47 8.52 11.19 -10.30
C LEU A 47 7.45 10.73 -11.27
N ASP A 48 7.40 11.42 -12.40
CA ASP A 48 6.77 10.96 -13.63
C ASP A 48 7.85 10.44 -14.58
N GLY A 49 7.87 9.13 -14.80
CA GLY A 49 8.82 8.45 -15.70
C GLY A 49 8.42 8.53 -17.18
N GLY A 50 7.30 9.15 -17.51
CA GLY A 50 6.73 9.17 -18.86
C GLY A 50 6.13 7.80 -19.26
N PHE A 51 5.70 7.00 -18.29
CA PHE A 51 5.02 5.73 -18.51
C PHE A 51 3.53 5.94 -18.82
N THR A 52 2.86 4.88 -19.28
CA THR A 52 1.41 4.82 -19.42
C THR A 52 0.83 3.68 -18.56
N CYS A 53 -0.42 3.35 -18.78
CA CYS A 53 -1.11 2.26 -18.09
C CYS A 53 -1.88 1.41 -19.11
N PRO A 54 -1.80 0.06 -19.05
CA PRO A 54 -2.53 -0.82 -19.97
C PRO A 54 -4.05 -0.67 -19.87
N ASN A 55 -4.53 -0.06 -18.77
CA ASN A 55 -5.93 0.26 -18.57
C ASN A 55 -6.36 1.60 -19.20
N ARG A 56 -5.43 2.28 -19.89
CA ARG A 56 -5.67 3.57 -20.59
C ARG A 56 -5.38 3.51 -22.08
N ASP A 57 -4.38 2.72 -22.49
CA ASP A 57 -3.92 2.66 -23.88
C ASP A 57 -4.66 1.62 -24.74
N GLY A 58 -5.68 0.96 -24.19
CA GLY A 58 -6.50 -0.03 -24.87
C GLY A 58 -5.97 -1.46 -24.78
N THR A 59 -4.81 -1.71 -24.19
CA THR A 59 -4.24 -3.04 -24.07
C THR A 59 -5.07 -3.96 -23.17
N LYS A 60 -5.54 -3.44 -22.05
CA LYS A 60 -6.47 -4.13 -21.13
C LYS A 60 -7.80 -3.40 -20.97
N GLY A 61 -7.80 -2.09 -21.08
CA GLY A 61 -8.96 -1.23 -20.92
C GLY A 61 -8.70 0.19 -21.40
N VAL A 62 -9.75 0.99 -21.40
CA VAL A 62 -9.71 2.41 -21.78
C VAL A 62 -10.16 3.28 -20.60
N GLY A 63 -9.74 4.53 -20.57
CA GLY A 63 -10.14 5.51 -19.54
C GLY A 63 -9.40 5.39 -18.22
N GLY A 64 -8.78 4.27 -17.90
CA GLY A 64 -8.14 4.01 -16.60
C GLY A 64 -9.11 3.55 -15.52
N CYS A 65 -8.65 3.46 -14.29
CA CYS A 65 -9.52 3.19 -13.14
C CYS A 65 -10.43 4.39 -12.86
N THR A 66 -11.67 4.14 -12.43
CA THR A 66 -12.71 5.17 -12.25
C THR A 66 -12.33 6.27 -11.25
N PHE A 67 -11.42 5.99 -10.30
CA PHE A 67 -10.93 6.93 -9.30
C PHE A 67 -9.63 7.66 -9.71
N CYS A 68 -9.03 7.29 -10.85
CA CYS A 68 -7.67 7.75 -11.20
C CYS A 68 -7.73 9.07 -11.99
N SER A 69 -7.02 10.10 -11.52
CA SER A 69 -6.89 11.36 -12.25
C SER A 69 -6.20 11.17 -13.62
N ASP A 70 -6.32 12.16 -14.49
CA ASP A 70 -5.65 12.14 -15.81
C ASP A 70 -4.13 12.00 -15.71
N ARG A 71 -3.54 12.39 -14.57
CA ARG A 71 -2.11 12.25 -14.30
C ARG A 71 -1.71 10.91 -13.69
N GLY A 72 -2.65 9.95 -13.55
CA GLY A 72 -2.34 8.60 -13.12
C GLY A 72 -1.61 8.51 -11.77
N SER A 73 -2.07 9.23 -10.74
CA SER A 73 -1.42 9.40 -9.42
C SER A 73 -0.12 10.24 -9.44
N GLY A 74 0.21 10.86 -10.57
CA GLY A 74 1.39 11.73 -10.75
C GLY A 74 1.16 13.20 -10.40
N ASP A 75 0.08 13.54 -9.67
CA ASP A 75 -0.29 14.93 -9.36
C ASP A 75 0.77 15.72 -8.60
N PHE A 76 1.62 15.02 -7.85
CA PHE A 76 2.72 15.59 -7.06
C PHE A 76 4.09 15.53 -7.76
N ALA A 77 4.19 14.89 -8.93
CA ALA A 77 5.43 14.84 -9.69
C ALA A 77 5.68 16.20 -10.37
N ALA A 78 6.91 16.70 -10.27
CA ALA A 78 7.32 17.91 -10.97
C ALA A 78 7.43 17.65 -12.48
N CYS A 79 7.34 18.72 -13.30
CA CYS A 79 7.60 18.62 -14.73
C CYS A 79 9.11 18.68 -15.02
N GLY A 80 9.54 18.00 -16.11
CA GLY A 80 10.92 18.01 -16.61
C GLY A 80 11.54 16.61 -16.70
N SER A 81 12.84 16.55 -16.98
CA SER A 81 13.62 15.30 -16.94
C SER A 81 13.61 14.69 -15.53
N ILE A 82 13.95 13.41 -15.40
CA ILE A 82 14.05 12.71 -14.10
C ILE A 82 14.98 13.49 -13.15
N THR A 83 16.14 13.91 -13.64
CA THR A 83 17.11 14.71 -12.88
C THR A 83 16.53 16.04 -12.40
N GLU A 84 15.80 16.77 -13.23
CA GLU A 84 15.14 18.03 -12.85
C GLU A 84 14.04 17.81 -11.81
N GLN A 85 13.25 16.76 -11.96
CA GLN A 85 12.21 16.38 -10.99
C GLN A 85 12.82 16.06 -9.62
N ILE A 86 13.91 15.27 -9.59
CA ILE A 86 14.62 14.95 -8.34
C ILE A 86 15.20 16.23 -7.73
N THR A 87 15.85 17.10 -8.52
CA THR A 87 16.44 18.35 -8.03
C THR A 87 15.39 19.23 -7.33
N LYS A 88 14.27 19.50 -8.00
CA LYS A 88 13.17 20.30 -7.46
C LYS A 88 12.58 19.69 -6.18
N GLY A 89 12.36 18.38 -6.20
CA GLY A 89 11.83 17.65 -5.03
C GLY A 89 12.82 17.65 -3.86
N ALA A 90 14.11 17.45 -4.12
CA ALA A 90 15.17 17.47 -3.12
C ALA A 90 15.30 18.84 -2.45
N GLU A 91 15.29 19.91 -3.23
CA GLU A 91 15.31 21.28 -2.70
C GLU A 91 14.11 21.55 -1.79
N MET A 92 12.91 21.14 -2.20
CA MET A 92 11.70 21.31 -1.39
C MET A 92 11.80 20.53 -0.07
N MET A 93 12.26 19.27 -0.09
CA MET A 93 12.38 18.43 1.10
C MET A 93 13.47 18.94 2.05
N ARG A 94 14.63 19.36 1.52
CA ARG A 94 15.77 19.88 2.30
C ARG A 94 15.47 21.23 2.98
N ARG A 95 14.50 21.99 2.51
CA ARG A 95 14.00 23.18 3.26
C ARG A 95 13.39 22.80 4.60
N LYS A 96 12.75 21.63 4.70
CA LYS A 96 12.12 21.14 5.93
C LYS A 96 13.05 20.24 6.74
N TRP A 97 13.85 19.41 6.05
CA TRP A 97 14.80 18.46 6.63
C TRP A 97 16.14 18.57 5.90
N LYS A 98 17.04 19.36 6.47
CA LYS A 98 18.31 19.75 5.82
C LYS A 98 19.16 18.57 5.36
N ASP A 99 19.23 17.53 6.16
CA ASP A 99 20.07 16.34 5.91
C ASP A 99 19.24 15.13 5.48
N ALA A 100 18.07 15.36 4.88
CA ALA A 100 17.23 14.26 4.41
C ALA A 100 17.89 13.52 3.24
N MET A 101 18.01 12.20 3.40
CA MET A 101 18.34 11.29 2.31
C MET A 101 17.16 11.14 1.36
N ILE A 102 17.41 10.79 0.12
CA ILE A 102 16.42 10.83 -0.95
C ILE A 102 16.23 9.44 -1.56
N ILE A 103 14.97 9.08 -1.79
CA ILE A 103 14.55 7.94 -2.58
C ILE A 103 13.68 8.47 -3.73
N PRO A 104 14.14 8.43 -4.99
CA PRO A 104 13.30 8.67 -6.15
C PRO A 104 12.14 7.67 -6.17
N TYR A 105 10.93 8.15 -6.47
CA TYR A 105 9.73 7.36 -6.44
C TYR A 105 8.95 7.51 -7.75
N PHE A 106 9.09 6.55 -8.66
CA PHE A 106 8.28 6.47 -9.87
C PHE A 106 6.82 6.16 -9.48
N GLN A 107 6.03 7.21 -9.37
CA GLN A 107 4.66 7.15 -8.85
C GLN A 107 3.60 7.18 -9.94
N ALA A 108 3.84 7.94 -11.01
CA ALA A 108 2.84 8.16 -12.06
C ALA A 108 2.62 6.90 -12.91
N PHE A 109 1.35 6.55 -13.12
CA PHE A 109 0.90 5.44 -13.97
C PHE A 109 1.44 4.07 -13.55
N THR A 110 1.88 3.25 -14.52
CA THR A 110 2.36 1.88 -14.31
C THR A 110 3.83 1.80 -14.67
N SER A 111 4.69 2.00 -13.68
CA SER A 111 6.11 2.27 -13.92
C SER A 111 6.96 1.06 -14.36
N THR A 112 6.36 -0.14 -14.49
CA THR A 112 6.98 -1.31 -15.14
C THR A 112 6.37 -1.61 -16.52
N TYR A 113 5.43 -0.79 -16.99
CA TYR A 113 4.76 -1.00 -18.25
C TYR A 113 5.48 -0.27 -19.39
N ALA A 114 6.63 -0.79 -19.76
CA ALA A 114 7.43 -0.34 -20.92
C ALA A 114 8.44 -1.45 -21.28
N PRO A 115 9.06 -1.41 -22.48
CA PRO A 115 10.18 -2.27 -22.83
C PRO A 115 11.33 -2.15 -21.81
N LEU A 116 12.01 -3.26 -21.51
CA LEU A 116 13.02 -3.32 -20.44
C LEU A 116 14.16 -2.29 -20.61
N ASN A 117 14.59 -2.02 -21.84
CA ASN A 117 15.61 -1.01 -22.13
C ASN A 117 15.16 0.40 -21.72
N ILE A 118 13.87 0.71 -21.82
CA ILE A 118 13.30 1.99 -21.37
C ILE A 118 13.26 2.04 -19.85
N LEU A 119 12.82 0.94 -19.19
CA LEU A 119 12.84 0.84 -17.72
C LEU A 119 14.24 1.07 -17.18
N LYS A 120 15.24 0.34 -17.71
CA LYS A 120 16.64 0.49 -17.31
C LYS A 120 17.10 1.94 -17.43
N LYS A 121 16.90 2.57 -18.60
CA LYS A 121 17.29 3.95 -18.83
C LYS A 121 16.72 4.91 -17.79
N ARG A 122 15.41 4.78 -17.46
CA ARG A 122 14.75 5.67 -16.49
C ARG A 122 15.23 5.44 -15.06
N TYR A 123 15.38 4.18 -14.65
CA TYR A 123 15.81 3.85 -13.30
C TYR A 123 17.29 4.20 -13.07
N GLU A 124 18.16 3.91 -14.05
CA GLU A 124 19.57 4.27 -14.00
C GLU A 124 19.77 5.80 -13.98
N GLU A 125 18.98 6.58 -14.76
CA GLU A 125 19.00 8.04 -14.69
C GLU A 125 18.67 8.55 -13.27
N ALA A 126 17.66 7.97 -12.62
CA ALA A 126 17.30 8.34 -11.25
C ALA A 126 18.38 7.95 -10.23
N LEU A 127 18.97 6.76 -10.39
CA LEU A 127 20.01 6.24 -9.49
C LEU A 127 21.37 6.93 -9.66
N ALA A 128 21.62 7.52 -10.84
CA ALA A 128 22.82 8.31 -11.10
C ALA A 128 22.83 9.68 -10.41
N TYR A 129 21.68 10.11 -9.84
CA TYR A 129 21.63 11.36 -9.08
C TYR A 129 22.42 11.22 -7.76
N PRO A 130 23.17 12.25 -7.32
CA PRO A 130 23.96 12.18 -6.10
C PRO A 130 23.11 11.93 -4.84
N ASP A 131 23.68 11.21 -3.86
CA ASP A 131 23.11 10.97 -2.52
C ASP A 131 21.76 10.23 -2.53
N ILE A 132 21.53 9.35 -3.51
CA ILE A 132 20.35 8.50 -3.57
C ILE A 132 20.53 7.29 -2.65
N SER A 133 19.53 7.06 -1.79
CA SER A 133 19.53 5.96 -0.80
C SER A 133 18.77 4.72 -1.27
N GLY A 134 18.10 4.79 -2.41
CA GLY A 134 17.28 3.69 -2.94
C GLY A 134 16.40 4.14 -4.09
N LEU A 135 15.53 3.23 -4.53
CA LEU A 135 14.53 3.49 -5.58
C LEU A 135 13.18 2.94 -5.14
N CYS A 136 12.11 3.67 -5.44
CA CYS A 136 10.74 3.20 -5.23
C CYS A 136 9.98 3.23 -6.57
N ILE A 137 9.23 2.16 -6.86
CA ILE A 137 8.55 1.96 -8.14
C ILE A 137 7.11 1.56 -7.86
N ALA A 138 6.13 2.43 -8.20
CA ALA A 138 4.72 2.08 -8.15
C ALA A 138 4.27 1.46 -9.48
N THR A 139 3.56 0.35 -9.38
CA THR A 139 3.12 -0.37 -10.57
C THR A 139 1.90 -1.25 -10.31
N ARG A 140 1.49 -1.99 -11.32
CA ARG A 140 0.48 -3.03 -11.29
C ARG A 140 1.16 -4.40 -11.27
N ALA A 141 0.64 -5.34 -10.48
CA ALA A 141 1.19 -6.68 -10.39
C ALA A 141 1.14 -7.44 -11.75
N ASP A 142 0.05 -7.26 -12.49
CA ASP A 142 -0.14 -7.87 -13.81
C ASP A 142 0.76 -7.29 -14.93
N CYS A 143 1.55 -6.26 -14.62
CA CYS A 143 2.58 -5.68 -15.50
C CYS A 143 4.01 -6.07 -15.12
N ILE A 144 4.18 -7.07 -14.26
CA ILE A 144 5.49 -7.64 -13.92
C ILE A 144 5.75 -8.83 -14.83
N THR A 145 6.56 -8.64 -15.88
CA THR A 145 7.07 -9.73 -16.71
C THR A 145 8.21 -10.46 -16.00
N ASP A 146 8.53 -11.70 -16.42
CA ASP A 146 9.64 -12.45 -15.81
C ASP A 146 10.97 -11.74 -16.01
N GLU A 147 11.20 -11.16 -17.20
CA GLU A 147 12.39 -10.36 -17.51
C GLU A 147 12.48 -9.11 -16.62
N CYS A 148 11.35 -8.43 -16.36
CA CYS A 148 11.28 -7.30 -15.44
C CYS A 148 11.59 -7.75 -14.01
N ALA A 149 11.04 -8.86 -13.55
CA ALA A 149 11.29 -9.40 -12.21
C ALA A 149 12.77 -9.76 -12.00
N GLU A 150 13.41 -10.37 -12.99
CA GLU A 150 14.86 -10.66 -12.95
C GLU A 150 15.69 -9.37 -12.85
N TYR A 151 15.36 -8.37 -13.65
CA TYR A 151 16.04 -7.09 -13.59
C TYR A 151 15.86 -6.38 -12.25
N LEU A 152 14.66 -6.39 -11.68
CA LEU A 152 14.39 -5.80 -10.36
C LEU A 152 15.17 -6.52 -9.25
N ARG A 153 15.30 -7.86 -9.31
CA ARG A 153 16.15 -8.61 -8.38
C ARG A 153 17.61 -8.23 -8.52
N GLU A 154 18.11 -8.12 -9.74
CA GLU A 154 19.51 -7.67 -9.93
C GLU A 154 19.71 -6.27 -9.38
N LEU A 155 18.79 -5.35 -9.66
CA LEU A 155 18.85 -3.98 -9.16
C LEU A 155 18.83 -3.93 -7.62
N SER A 156 18.05 -4.78 -6.97
CA SER A 156 17.94 -4.85 -5.50
C SER A 156 19.22 -5.28 -4.78
N LYS A 157 20.17 -5.91 -5.48
CA LYS A 157 21.48 -6.27 -4.92
C LYS A 157 22.40 -5.04 -4.77
N HIS A 158 22.14 -3.98 -5.50
CA HIS A 158 22.98 -2.78 -5.58
C HIS A 158 22.39 -1.57 -4.87
N THR A 159 21.07 -1.56 -4.64
CA THR A 159 20.37 -0.46 -3.98
C THR A 159 19.16 -0.95 -3.19
N PHE A 160 18.70 -0.15 -2.23
CA PHE A 160 17.40 -0.42 -1.62
C PHE A 160 16.31 -0.21 -2.67
N LEU A 161 15.62 -1.27 -3.02
CA LEU A 161 14.52 -1.25 -3.99
C LEU A 161 13.21 -1.57 -3.27
N MET A 162 12.23 -0.68 -3.41
CA MET A 162 10.85 -0.89 -2.95
C MET A 162 9.92 -0.90 -4.15
N VAL A 163 9.13 -1.96 -4.29
CA VAL A 163 8.10 -2.07 -5.34
C VAL A 163 6.73 -1.93 -4.70
N GLU A 164 5.97 -0.91 -5.10
CA GLU A 164 4.62 -0.65 -4.61
C GLU A 164 3.60 -1.19 -5.60
N LEU A 165 2.81 -2.17 -5.18
CA LEU A 165 1.79 -2.83 -6.00
C LEU A 165 0.39 -2.33 -5.64
N GLY A 166 -0.30 -1.74 -6.61
CA GLY A 166 -1.68 -1.31 -6.46
C GLY A 166 -2.65 -2.48 -6.56
N LEU A 167 -3.06 -3.05 -5.44
CA LEU A 167 -4.16 -4.02 -5.34
C LEU A 167 -5.50 -3.29 -5.28
N GLN A 168 -5.68 -2.48 -4.27
CA GLN A 168 -6.81 -1.67 -3.84
C GLN A 168 -7.83 -2.47 -3.03
N THR A 169 -8.32 -3.59 -3.53
CA THR A 169 -9.22 -4.53 -2.87
C THR A 169 -8.98 -5.94 -3.38
N THR A 170 -9.34 -6.94 -2.58
CA THR A 170 -9.37 -8.35 -2.99
C THR A 170 -10.75 -8.78 -3.51
N ASN A 171 -11.74 -7.87 -3.46
CA ASN A 171 -13.07 -8.10 -4.01
C ASN A 171 -13.06 -7.86 -5.52
N ASP A 172 -13.18 -8.92 -6.30
CA ASP A 172 -13.14 -8.85 -7.77
C ASP A 172 -14.33 -8.12 -8.38
N GLU A 173 -15.51 -8.10 -7.71
CA GLU A 173 -16.67 -7.34 -8.15
C GLU A 173 -16.41 -5.82 -8.02
N THR A 174 -15.89 -5.41 -6.86
CA THR A 174 -15.44 -4.02 -6.65
C THR A 174 -14.31 -3.66 -7.62
N ALA A 175 -13.34 -4.54 -7.83
CA ALA A 175 -12.24 -4.31 -8.77
C ALA A 175 -12.75 -4.11 -10.20
N ALA A 176 -13.77 -4.87 -10.64
CA ALA A 176 -14.43 -4.72 -11.93
C ALA A 176 -15.18 -3.39 -12.03
N HIS A 177 -15.97 -3.02 -11.01
CA HIS A 177 -16.67 -1.73 -10.91
C HIS A 177 -15.69 -0.55 -11.04
N LEU A 178 -14.54 -0.64 -10.40
CA LEU A 178 -13.49 0.37 -10.46
C LEU A 178 -12.69 0.36 -11.76
N ASN A 179 -13.04 -0.48 -12.73
CA ASN A 179 -12.28 -0.68 -13.97
C ASN A 179 -10.79 -0.97 -13.72
N ARG A 180 -10.47 -1.88 -12.74
CA ARG A 180 -9.08 -2.22 -12.42
C ARG A 180 -8.39 -3.03 -13.53
N GLY A 181 -9.17 -3.82 -14.31
CA GLY A 181 -8.67 -4.62 -15.41
C GLY A 181 -7.76 -5.79 -15.00
N HIS A 182 -7.84 -6.24 -13.74
CA HIS A 182 -7.25 -7.49 -13.23
C HIS A 182 -7.99 -7.96 -11.99
N THR A 183 -7.99 -9.27 -11.77
CA THR A 183 -8.54 -9.95 -10.60
C THR A 183 -7.50 -10.05 -9.48
N PHE A 184 -7.97 -10.45 -8.26
CA PHE A 184 -7.05 -10.75 -7.16
C PHE A 184 -6.13 -11.93 -7.48
N GLU A 185 -6.61 -12.94 -8.22
CA GLU A 185 -5.77 -14.06 -8.65
C GLU A 185 -4.65 -13.62 -9.62
N GLU A 186 -4.94 -12.72 -10.55
CA GLU A 186 -3.92 -12.14 -11.43
C GLU A 186 -2.92 -11.28 -10.65
N PHE A 187 -3.38 -10.55 -9.62
CA PHE A 187 -2.50 -9.83 -8.70
C PHE A 187 -1.54 -10.79 -7.98
N LYS A 188 -2.04 -11.89 -7.41
CA LYS A 188 -1.21 -12.90 -6.74
C LYS A 188 -0.13 -13.46 -7.66
N LYS A 189 -0.46 -13.78 -8.91
CA LYS A 189 0.52 -14.27 -9.91
C LYS A 189 1.66 -13.27 -10.15
N GLY A 190 1.34 -11.98 -10.23
CA GLY A 190 2.37 -10.94 -10.37
C GLY A 190 3.18 -10.72 -9.10
N TYR A 191 2.52 -10.75 -7.93
CA TYR A 191 3.16 -10.65 -6.62
C TYR A 191 4.18 -11.78 -6.40
N GLU A 192 3.82 -13.03 -6.70
CA GLU A 192 4.70 -14.20 -6.57
C GLU A 192 6.02 -14.05 -7.33
N LYS A 193 6.03 -13.33 -8.46
CA LYS A 193 7.24 -13.07 -9.24
C LYS A 193 8.28 -12.21 -8.52
N ILE A 194 7.87 -11.41 -7.53
CA ILE A 194 8.76 -10.45 -6.84
C ILE A 194 8.61 -10.44 -5.32
N LYS A 195 7.93 -11.44 -4.73
CA LYS A 195 7.69 -11.52 -3.27
C LYS A 195 8.95 -11.56 -2.42
N ASP A 196 10.08 -11.91 -3.01
CA ASP A 196 11.41 -11.90 -2.41
C ASP A 196 12.03 -10.49 -2.31
N LEU A 197 11.44 -9.49 -2.94
CA LEU A 197 11.83 -8.08 -2.86
C LEU A 197 11.10 -7.37 -1.71
N PHE A 198 11.47 -6.11 -1.45
CA PHE A 198 10.71 -5.27 -0.52
C PHE A 198 9.44 -4.76 -1.22
N VAL A 199 8.39 -5.56 -1.16
CA VAL A 199 7.09 -5.25 -1.78
C VAL A 199 6.17 -4.55 -0.79
N CYS A 200 5.55 -3.45 -1.23
CA CYS A 200 4.47 -2.75 -0.52
C CYS A 200 3.15 -2.94 -1.27
N VAL A 201 2.15 -3.49 -0.61
CA VAL A 201 0.80 -3.66 -1.19
C VAL A 201 -0.07 -2.45 -0.81
N HIS A 202 -0.72 -1.83 -1.81
CA HIS A 202 -1.67 -0.75 -1.60
C HIS A 202 -3.09 -1.28 -1.51
N ILE A 203 -3.83 -0.86 -0.48
CA ILE A 203 -5.26 -1.08 -0.31
C ILE A 203 -5.98 0.26 -0.12
N ILE A 204 -7.25 0.32 -0.49
CA ILE A 204 -8.09 1.53 -0.38
C ILE A 204 -9.34 1.20 0.43
N ASN A 205 -9.59 1.94 1.49
CA ASN A 205 -10.82 1.88 2.25
C ASN A 205 -11.88 2.86 1.72
N GLY A 206 -13.14 2.49 1.86
CA GLY A 206 -14.28 3.31 1.45
C GLY A 206 -14.59 3.22 -0.04
N LEU A 207 -14.26 2.12 -0.70
CA LEU A 207 -14.63 1.85 -2.09
C LEU A 207 -16.15 1.64 -2.21
N PRO A 208 -16.78 2.08 -3.33
CA PRO A 208 -18.21 1.91 -3.52
C PRO A 208 -18.65 0.44 -3.39
N GLY A 209 -19.71 0.23 -2.63
CA GLY A 209 -20.28 -1.11 -2.41
C GLY A 209 -19.56 -1.98 -1.37
N GLU A 210 -18.39 -1.56 -0.87
CA GLU A 210 -17.69 -2.33 0.16
C GLU A 210 -18.20 -2.01 1.57
N SER A 211 -18.49 -3.05 2.31
CA SER A 211 -18.74 -3.01 3.74
C SER A 211 -17.43 -2.96 4.54
N LYS A 212 -17.52 -2.70 5.85
CA LYS A 212 -16.35 -2.82 6.75
C LYS A 212 -15.74 -4.22 6.68
N GLU A 213 -16.57 -5.26 6.60
CA GLU A 213 -16.08 -6.65 6.54
C GLU A 213 -15.31 -6.95 5.25
N ASP A 214 -15.69 -6.37 4.11
CA ASP A 214 -14.93 -6.50 2.86
C ASP A 214 -13.54 -5.85 2.98
N MET A 215 -13.46 -4.67 3.63
CA MET A 215 -12.19 -3.99 3.90
C MET A 215 -11.30 -4.80 4.86
N LEU A 216 -11.88 -5.46 5.87
CA LEU A 216 -11.14 -6.33 6.80
C LEU A 216 -10.73 -7.64 6.13
N LYS A 217 -11.57 -8.22 5.28
CA LYS A 217 -11.23 -9.38 4.45
C LYS A 217 -10.01 -9.05 3.57
N THR A 218 -10.02 -7.90 2.91
CA THR A 218 -8.86 -7.43 2.13
C THR A 218 -7.59 -7.36 2.97
N ALA A 219 -7.67 -6.86 4.21
CA ALA A 219 -6.52 -6.81 5.11
C ALA A 219 -6.02 -8.22 5.51
N ARG A 220 -6.91 -9.18 5.79
CA ARG A 220 -6.55 -10.57 6.10
C ARG A 220 -5.86 -11.25 4.92
N GLU A 221 -6.44 -11.16 3.74
CA GLU A 221 -5.87 -11.76 2.52
C GLU A 221 -4.52 -11.13 2.15
N VAL A 222 -4.33 -9.83 2.40
CA VAL A 222 -3.02 -9.18 2.25
C VAL A 222 -2.04 -9.63 3.32
N ALA A 223 -2.48 -9.83 4.57
CA ALA A 223 -1.63 -10.36 5.65
C ALA A 223 -1.11 -11.78 5.32
N GLU A 224 -1.94 -12.63 4.69
CA GLU A 224 -1.55 -13.96 4.22
C GLU A 224 -0.45 -13.94 3.14
N LEU A 225 -0.42 -12.91 2.30
CA LEU A 225 0.66 -12.72 1.33
C LEU A 225 2.00 -12.37 1.98
N LYS A 226 2.00 -11.89 3.23
CA LYS A 226 3.18 -11.48 4.01
C LYS A 226 4.06 -10.46 3.27
N PRO A 227 3.51 -9.35 2.77
CA PRO A 227 4.32 -8.34 2.11
C PRO A 227 5.24 -7.64 3.13
N ALA A 228 6.37 -7.13 2.65
CA ALA A 228 7.30 -6.35 3.48
C ALA A 228 6.65 -5.06 4.02
N ALA A 229 5.71 -4.50 3.26
CA ALA A 229 4.99 -3.29 3.67
C ALA A 229 3.54 -3.28 3.16
N VAL A 230 2.70 -2.50 3.84
CA VAL A 230 1.32 -2.21 3.42
C VAL A 230 1.08 -0.70 3.46
N LYS A 231 0.32 -0.21 2.49
CA LYS A 231 -0.10 1.18 2.37
C LYS A 231 -1.62 1.25 2.35
N ILE A 232 -2.18 1.74 3.43
CA ILE A 232 -3.62 1.89 3.59
C ILE A 232 -4.02 3.29 3.12
N HIS A 233 -4.84 3.35 2.08
CA HIS A 233 -5.41 4.59 1.57
C HIS A 233 -6.88 4.73 1.95
N LEU A 234 -7.32 5.98 2.03
CA LEU A 234 -8.72 6.36 1.93
C LEU A 234 -9.05 6.62 0.46
N LEU A 235 -10.25 6.24 0.02
CA LEU A 235 -10.77 6.68 -1.27
C LEU A 235 -10.89 8.21 -1.28
N HIS A 236 -10.21 8.84 -2.22
CA HIS A 236 -10.38 10.26 -2.53
C HIS A 236 -11.21 10.41 -3.80
N ILE A 237 -12.32 11.11 -3.67
CA ILE A 237 -13.21 11.43 -4.78
C ILE A 237 -12.69 12.73 -5.39
N LEU A 238 -12.12 12.63 -6.60
CA LEU A 238 -11.42 13.72 -7.27
C LEU A 238 -12.23 14.23 -8.47
N LYS A 239 -12.27 15.54 -8.63
CA LYS A 239 -12.91 16.17 -9.79
C LYS A 239 -12.39 15.61 -11.12
N GLY A 240 -13.31 15.41 -12.07
CA GLY A 240 -12.96 14.93 -13.40
C GLY A 240 -12.72 13.43 -13.52
N THR A 241 -13.04 12.66 -12.47
CA THR A 241 -13.00 11.20 -12.50
C THR A 241 -14.39 10.63 -12.68
N ALA A 242 -14.53 9.47 -13.32
CA ALA A 242 -15.82 8.79 -13.46
C ALA A 242 -16.46 8.48 -12.09
N LEU A 243 -15.63 8.21 -11.09
CA LEU A 243 -16.10 7.97 -9.73
C LEU A 243 -16.69 9.24 -9.08
N ALA A 244 -16.21 10.42 -9.45
CA ALA A 244 -16.80 11.67 -8.99
C ALA A 244 -18.21 11.89 -9.58
N GLU A 245 -18.44 11.54 -10.84
CA GLU A 245 -19.74 11.61 -11.47
C GLU A 245 -20.75 10.66 -10.79
N GLU A 246 -20.31 9.44 -10.46
CA GLU A 246 -21.12 8.46 -9.72
C GLU A 246 -21.49 8.98 -8.31
N TYR A 247 -20.51 9.56 -7.60
CA TYR A 247 -20.73 10.15 -6.28
C TYR A 247 -21.70 11.33 -6.32
N GLU A 248 -21.54 12.25 -7.26
CA GLU A 248 -22.40 13.41 -7.43
C GLU A 248 -23.83 13.03 -7.84
N ALA A 249 -23.99 11.88 -8.52
CA ALA A 249 -25.29 11.28 -8.81
C ALA A 249 -25.92 10.54 -7.60
N GLY A 250 -25.23 10.48 -6.46
CA GLY A 250 -25.72 9.80 -5.25
C GLY A 250 -25.56 8.27 -5.28
N GLY A 251 -24.65 7.75 -6.11
CA GLY A 251 -24.42 6.30 -6.25
C GLY A 251 -23.80 5.64 -5.02
N PHE A 252 -23.06 6.39 -4.21
CA PHE A 252 -22.48 5.94 -2.94
C PHE A 252 -22.18 7.12 -2.01
N GLU A 253 -21.88 6.82 -0.75
CA GLU A 253 -21.49 7.80 0.27
C GLU A 253 -19.99 7.70 0.59
N ALA A 254 -19.36 8.85 0.85
CA ALA A 254 -17.98 8.88 1.32
C ALA A 254 -17.91 8.45 2.78
N MET A 255 -16.87 7.67 3.12
CA MET A 255 -16.64 7.16 4.48
C MET A 255 -16.47 8.29 5.50
N THR A 256 -17.04 8.14 6.69
CA THR A 256 -16.84 9.08 7.79
C THR A 256 -15.45 8.95 8.41
N LEU A 257 -14.97 10.00 9.11
CA LEU A 257 -13.68 9.93 9.82
C LEU A 257 -13.70 8.82 10.90
N THR A 258 -14.81 8.68 11.61
CA THR A 258 -14.95 7.68 12.69
C THR A 258 -14.85 6.27 12.14
N ASP A 259 -15.64 5.95 11.12
CA ASP A 259 -15.62 4.63 10.49
C ASP A 259 -14.25 4.30 9.88
N TYR A 260 -13.59 5.32 9.28
CA TYR A 260 -12.24 5.16 8.75
C TYR A 260 -11.23 4.83 9.84
N VAL A 261 -11.23 5.58 10.95
CA VAL A 261 -10.31 5.37 12.07
C VAL A 261 -10.51 3.99 12.69
N GLU A 262 -11.74 3.59 12.93
CA GLU A 262 -12.06 2.26 13.47
C GLU A 262 -11.60 1.15 12.52
N THR A 263 -11.93 1.24 11.23
CA THR A 263 -11.52 0.26 10.22
C THR A 263 -10.00 0.14 10.10
N VAL A 264 -9.28 1.27 10.08
CA VAL A 264 -7.81 1.26 10.02
C VAL A 264 -7.21 0.62 11.27
N CYS A 265 -7.76 0.88 12.46
CA CYS A 265 -7.30 0.23 13.69
C CYS A 265 -7.50 -1.29 13.64
N ASP A 266 -8.68 -1.75 13.19
CA ASP A 266 -8.97 -3.17 13.02
C ASP A 266 -8.01 -3.82 12.00
N GLN A 267 -7.74 -3.13 10.87
CA GLN A 267 -6.78 -3.60 9.87
C GLN A 267 -5.34 -3.67 10.41
N LEU A 268 -4.94 -2.72 11.25
CA LEU A 268 -3.64 -2.75 11.92
C LEU A 268 -3.52 -3.93 12.89
N GLU A 269 -4.58 -4.22 13.65
CA GLU A 269 -4.63 -5.36 14.56
C GLU A 269 -4.49 -6.71 13.83
N ILE A 270 -5.00 -6.81 12.58
CA ILE A 270 -4.91 -7.98 11.69
C ILE A 270 -3.51 -8.12 11.07
N LEU A 271 -2.91 -7.01 10.61
CA LEU A 271 -1.63 -7.04 9.89
C LEU A 271 -0.47 -7.49 10.78
N PRO A 272 0.43 -8.39 10.32
CA PRO A 272 1.56 -8.86 11.11
C PRO A 272 2.37 -7.70 11.70
N GLU A 273 2.85 -7.86 12.95
CA GLU A 273 3.53 -6.81 13.70
C GLU A 273 4.84 -6.32 13.03
N ASP A 274 5.47 -7.13 12.19
CA ASP A 274 6.70 -6.83 11.45
C ASP A 274 6.47 -6.30 10.03
N THR A 275 5.21 -6.22 9.58
CA THR A 275 4.85 -5.56 8.31
C THR A 275 4.98 -4.04 8.43
N VAL A 276 5.79 -3.42 7.58
CA VAL A 276 5.96 -1.96 7.62
C VAL A 276 4.71 -1.25 7.10
N ILE A 277 4.19 -0.31 7.87
CA ILE A 277 3.07 0.53 7.46
C ILE A 277 3.61 1.79 6.76
N GLU A 278 3.46 1.82 5.44
CA GLU A 278 3.99 2.92 4.63
C GLU A 278 3.19 4.20 4.86
N ARG A 279 1.85 4.05 4.94
CA ARG A 279 0.92 5.16 5.10
C ARG A 279 -0.42 4.68 5.63
N LEU A 280 -1.10 5.54 6.40
CA LEU A 280 -2.46 5.30 6.90
C LEU A 280 -3.50 6.31 6.37
N THR A 281 -3.15 7.15 5.43
CA THR A 281 -4.08 8.10 4.78
C THR A 281 -3.49 8.59 3.47
N GLY A 282 -4.33 8.96 2.52
CA GLY A 282 -3.91 9.46 1.21
C GLY A 282 -3.46 10.93 1.23
N ASP A 283 -2.82 11.34 0.13
CA ASP A 283 -2.62 12.72 -0.26
C ASP A 283 -3.52 13.02 -1.46
N GLY A 284 -4.66 13.67 -1.25
CA GLY A 284 -5.44 14.24 -2.35
C GLY A 284 -4.91 15.64 -2.67
N ALA A 285 -4.83 16.00 -3.94
CA ALA A 285 -4.60 17.39 -4.31
C ALA A 285 -5.81 18.21 -3.83
N GLU A 286 -5.61 19.12 -2.85
CA GLU A 286 -6.70 19.86 -2.20
C GLU A 286 -7.63 20.55 -3.20
N ALA A 287 -7.09 21.05 -4.32
CA ALA A 287 -7.86 21.75 -5.34
C ALA A 287 -8.82 20.85 -6.12
N SER A 288 -8.54 19.55 -6.23
CA SER A 288 -9.36 18.58 -6.96
C SER A 288 -10.20 17.68 -6.05
N LEU A 289 -9.98 17.69 -4.72
CA LEU A 289 -10.72 16.83 -3.80
C LEU A 289 -12.16 17.31 -3.61
N ILE A 290 -13.12 16.45 -3.94
CA ILE A 290 -14.56 16.64 -3.67
C ILE A 290 -14.88 16.11 -2.27
N ALA A 291 -14.54 14.84 -1.99
CA ALA A 291 -14.83 14.18 -0.71
C ALA A 291 -13.80 13.08 -0.40
N PRO A 292 -13.70 12.68 0.87
CA PRO A 292 -14.25 13.35 2.05
C PRO A 292 -13.37 14.55 2.49
N GLU A 293 -14.00 15.66 2.89
CA GLU A 293 -13.27 16.89 3.27
C GLU A 293 -12.34 16.74 4.47
N TRP A 294 -12.69 15.87 5.43
CA TRP A 294 -11.88 15.64 6.63
C TRP A 294 -10.48 15.08 6.31
N SER A 295 -10.32 14.42 5.16
CA SER A 295 -9.04 13.82 4.72
C SER A 295 -7.94 14.85 4.44
N LYS A 296 -8.30 16.12 4.17
CA LYS A 296 -7.36 17.25 4.04
C LYS A 296 -6.50 17.44 5.29
N LYS A 297 -7.01 17.04 6.46
CA LYS A 297 -6.35 17.19 7.77
C LYS A 297 -5.61 15.92 8.20
N LYS A 298 -4.62 15.46 7.43
CA LYS A 298 -3.87 14.20 7.66
C LYS A 298 -3.39 14.00 9.10
N LEU A 299 -2.85 15.04 9.73
CA LEU A 299 -2.36 14.95 11.11
C LEU A 299 -3.51 14.67 12.09
N VAL A 300 -4.72 15.16 11.81
CA VAL A 300 -5.91 14.83 12.61
C VAL A 300 -6.22 13.36 12.47
N VAL A 301 -6.28 12.84 11.23
CA VAL A 301 -6.56 11.42 10.97
C VAL A 301 -5.55 10.52 11.68
N GLN A 302 -4.25 10.80 11.54
CA GLN A 302 -3.21 10.03 12.20
C GLN A 302 -3.30 10.08 13.73
N ASN A 303 -3.62 11.26 14.29
CA ASN A 303 -3.78 11.41 15.74
C ASN A 303 -5.02 10.66 16.26
N GLU A 304 -6.12 10.64 15.52
CA GLU A 304 -7.32 9.88 15.92
C GLU A 304 -7.04 8.36 15.88
N ILE A 305 -6.30 7.84 14.89
CA ILE A 305 -5.85 6.44 14.85
C ILE A 305 -4.96 6.12 16.07
N ASP A 306 -3.98 6.99 16.38
CA ASP A 306 -3.11 6.82 17.57
C ASP A 306 -3.90 6.79 18.88
N LYS A 307 -4.88 7.69 19.03
CA LYS A 307 -5.76 7.75 20.20
C LYS A 307 -6.64 6.51 20.31
N GLU A 308 -7.19 6.06 19.19
CA GLU A 308 -8.05 4.88 19.16
C GLU A 308 -7.29 3.61 19.54
N LEU A 309 -6.10 3.37 18.98
CA LEU A 309 -5.24 2.26 19.40
C LEU A 309 -4.85 2.35 20.88
N LEU A 310 -4.58 3.57 21.40
CA LEU A 310 -4.31 3.77 22.81
C LEU A 310 -5.54 3.46 23.66
N ARG A 311 -6.74 3.92 23.27
CA ARG A 311 -8.02 3.69 23.96
C ARG A 311 -8.34 2.19 24.04
N ARG A 312 -8.06 1.44 22.97
CA ARG A 312 -8.21 -0.01 22.91
C ARG A 312 -7.15 -0.77 23.73
N GLY A 313 -6.06 -0.11 24.13
CA GLY A 313 -4.89 -0.78 24.69
C GLY A 313 -4.20 -1.71 23.69
N SER A 314 -4.40 -1.49 22.40
CA SER A 314 -4.04 -2.38 21.30
C SER A 314 -2.85 -1.85 20.47
N HIS A 315 -2.38 -2.64 19.52
CA HIS A 315 -1.30 -2.34 18.60
C HIS A 315 -1.38 -3.22 17.34
N GLN A 316 -0.55 -2.96 16.35
CA GLN A 316 -0.44 -3.79 15.15
C GLN A 316 -0.09 -5.24 15.52
N GLY A 317 -0.80 -6.19 14.89
CA GLY A 317 -0.63 -7.62 15.12
C GLY A 317 -1.24 -8.11 16.46
N ALA A 318 -2.10 -7.32 17.09
CA ALA A 318 -2.75 -7.72 18.36
C ALA A 318 -3.85 -8.77 18.16
N GLU A 319 -4.48 -8.84 16.99
CA GLU A 319 -5.42 -9.90 16.65
C GLU A 319 -4.63 -11.18 16.33
N PRO A 320 -4.91 -12.32 17.00
CA PRO A 320 -4.22 -13.55 16.66
C PRO A 320 -4.58 -13.97 15.23
N ALA A 321 -3.58 -14.42 14.47
CA ALA A 321 -3.81 -15.00 13.16
C ALA A 321 -4.88 -16.10 13.26
N LEU A 322 -5.93 -16.01 12.43
CA LEU A 322 -6.93 -17.07 12.37
C LEU A 322 -6.22 -18.39 12.07
N PRO A 323 -6.53 -19.48 12.81
CA PRO A 323 -6.02 -20.78 12.45
C PRO A 323 -6.48 -21.09 11.01
N ASN A 324 -5.54 -21.47 10.14
CA ASN A 324 -5.86 -21.92 8.78
C ASN A 324 -7.04 -22.90 8.87
N GLU A 325 -8.16 -22.57 8.23
CA GLU A 325 -9.22 -23.55 8.05
C GLU A 325 -8.60 -24.74 7.34
N ALA A 326 -8.56 -25.88 8.03
CA ALA A 326 -8.11 -27.12 7.45
C ALA A 326 -8.97 -27.39 6.20
N PRO A 327 -8.39 -27.85 5.09
CA PRO A 327 -9.18 -28.13 3.90
C PRO A 327 -10.32 -29.07 4.31
N ALA A 328 -11.55 -28.68 3.95
CA ALA A 328 -12.75 -29.45 4.25
C ALA A 328 -12.49 -30.91 3.88
N SER A 329 -12.53 -31.78 4.89
CA SER A 329 -12.36 -33.22 4.72
C SER A 329 -13.46 -33.69 3.78
N GLY A 330 -13.07 -34.10 2.57
CA GLY A 330 -13.97 -34.61 1.56
C GLY A 330 -14.84 -35.71 2.16
N GLU A 331 -16.14 -35.58 1.93
CA GLU A 331 -17.11 -36.61 2.22
C GLU A 331 -16.65 -37.93 1.57
N SER A 332 -16.35 -38.91 2.39
CA SER A 332 -16.14 -40.27 1.95
C SER A 332 -17.49 -40.86 1.56
N ASP A 333 -17.73 -40.97 0.25
CA ASP A 333 -18.85 -41.79 -0.26
C ASP A 333 -18.77 -43.20 0.30
N GLY A 334 -19.67 -43.48 1.24
CA GLY A 334 -19.92 -44.80 1.77
C GLY A 334 -20.59 -45.70 0.74
N GLN A 335 -19.80 -46.40 -0.06
CA GLN A 335 -20.30 -47.54 -0.81
C GLN A 335 -20.50 -48.71 0.13
N THR A 336 -21.75 -49.03 0.39
CA THR A 336 -22.17 -50.27 1.03
C THR A 336 -22.05 -51.44 0.05
N PRO A 337 -21.36 -52.54 0.39
CA PRO A 337 -21.34 -53.70 -0.49
C PRO A 337 -22.64 -54.49 -0.39
N THR A 338 -23.34 -54.61 -1.52
CA THR A 338 -24.53 -55.47 -1.66
C THR A 338 -24.08 -56.95 -1.70
N VAL A 339 -24.52 -57.71 -0.69
CA VAL A 339 -24.33 -59.16 -0.63
C VAL A 339 -25.31 -59.82 -1.60
N ALA A 340 -24.81 -60.46 -2.62
CA ALA A 340 -25.59 -61.32 -3.52
C ALA A 340 -25.76 -62.72 -2.89
N SER A 341 -26.99 -63.06 -2.51
CA SER A 341 -27.40 -64.45 -2.13
C SER A 341 -27.54 -65.29 -3.39
N GLY A 342 -26.61 -66.21 -3.60
CA GLY A 342 -26.75 -67.26 -4.58
C GLY A 342 -27.67 -68.35 -4.06
N THR A 343 -28.67 -68.73 -4.80
CA THR A 343 -29.44 -69.94 -4.62
C THR A 343 -29.14 -70.92 -5.73
N VAL A 344 -28.77 -72.11 -5.30
CA VAL A 344 -28.50 -73.31 -6.09
C VAL A 344 -29.79 -73.80 -6.78
N ARG A 345 -29.73 -74.11 -8.07
CA ARG A 345 -30.11 -75.35 -8.73
C ARG A 345 -29.53 -75.44 -10.12
#